data_18b0d2d7a5e025b8fa6b3188dc045f44
#
_entry.id   18b0d2d7a5e025b8fa6b3188dc045f44
#
_cell.length_a   1.000
_cell.length_b   1.000
_cell.length_c   1.000
_cell.angle_alpha   90.00
_cell.angle_beta   90.00
_cell.angle_gamma   90.00
#
_symmetry.space_group_name_H-M   'P 1'
#
loop_
_entity.id
_entity.type
_entity.pdbx_description
1 polymer ?
#
loop_
_entity_poly.entity_id
_entity_poly.type
_entity_poly.pdbx_seq_one_letter_code
_entity_poly.pdbx_strand_id
1 'polypeptide(L)'
;MSYNGWSNYETWNVKLWLDNEQGSSEEVRDMARRARSVNALADQLKDMIHEAAPDLGASCFADLLNAALGEVDWYEMAESYYEEEHEDDEPEEE
;
A
#
# COMPACT_ATOMS: atom_id res chain seq x y z
N MET A 1 8.61 -2.31 -17.45
CA MET A 1 9.20 -1.05 -17.03
C MET A 1 8.72 -0.69 -15.64
N SER A 2 9.63 -0.27 -14.81
CA SER A 2 9.27 0.04 -13.42
C SER A 2 9.25 1.54 -13.20
N TYR A 3 8.60 1.94 -12.12
CA TYR A 3 8.51 3.33 -11.70
C TYR A 3 9.25 3.46 -10.38
N ASN A 4 10.46 3.94 -10.45
CA ASN A 4 11.30 4.14 -9.26
C ASN A 4 11.46 2.87 -8.45
N GLY A 5 11.54 1.74 -9.13
CA GLY A 5 11.67 0.45 -8.46
C GLY A 5 10.37 -0.29 -8.23
N TRP A 6 9.23 0.36 -8.53
CA TRP A 6 7.92 -0.27 -8.34
C TRP A 6 7.46 -0.90 -9.65
N SER A 7 6.61 -1.91 -9.56
CA SER A 7 6.23 -2.65 -10.75
C SER A 7 5.34 -1.87 -11.70
N ASN A 8 4.58 -0.88 -11.21
CA ASN A 8 3.79 -0.05 -12.09
C ASN A 8 3.53 1.31 -11.47
N TYR A 9 2.97 2.20 -12.29
CA TYR A 9 2.71 3.57 -11.89
C TYR A 9 1.74 3.64 -10.71
N GLU A 10 0.70 2.84 -10.76
CA GLU A 10 -0.34 2.91 -9.73
C GLU A 10 0.21 2.57 -8.36
N THR A 11 1.06 1.55 -8.28
CA THR A 11 1.67 1.18 -7.02
C THR A 11 2.58 2.30 -6.51
N TRP A 12 3.41 2.83 -7.38
CA TRP A 12 4.30 3.93 -7.02
C TRP A 12 3.49 5.13 -6.54
N ASN A 13 2.41 5.44 -7.25
CA ASN A 13 1.59 6.62 -6.93
C ASN A 13 0.96 6.51 -5.54
N VAL A 14 0.38 5.36 -5.23
CA VAL A 14 -0.25 5.20 -3.91
C VAL A 14 0.80 5.29 -2.81
N LYS A 15 1.95 4.63 -3.02
CA LYS A 15 3.03 4.69 -2.03
C LYS A 15 3.49 6.12 -1.82
N LEU A 16 3.64 6.87 -2.90
CA LEU A 16 4.09 8.25 -2.84
C LEU A 16 3.15 9.10 -1.99
N TRP A 17 1.85 8.98 -2.24
CA TRP A 17 0.88 9.78 -1.51
C TRP A 17 0.79 9.39 -0.04
N LEU A 18 0.87 8.08 0.24
CA LEU A 18 0.85 7.63 1.63
C LEU A 18 2.07 8.16 2.39
N ASP A 19 3.22 8.18 1.75
CA ASP A 19 4.44 8.63 2.40
C ASP A 19 4.48 10.14 2.59
N ASN A 20 3.81 10.88 1.70
CA ASN A 20 3.88 12.35 1.73
C ASN A 20 2.94 12.97 2.74
N GLU A 21 1.93 12.24 3.20
CA GLU A 21 1.02 12.75 4.21
C GLU A 21 1.41 12.19 5.56
N GLN A 22 1.68 13.09 6.50
CA GLN A 22 2.18 12.65 7.79
C GLN A 22 1.22 11.71 8.50
N GLY A 23 -0.07 12.03 8.49
CA GLY A 23 -1.05 11.19 9.16
C GLY A 23 -1.12 9.79 8.61
N SER A 24 -1.19 9.67 7.29
CA SER A 24 -1.27 8.35 6.68
C SER A 24 0.05 7.60 6.78
N SER A 25 1.15 8.33 6.70
CA SER A 25 2.47 7.70 6.83
C SER A 25 2.62 7.04 8.20
N GLU A 26 2.22 7.75 9.25
CA GLU A 26 2.31 7.19 10.60
C GLU A 26 1.36 6.02 10.79
N GLU A 27 0.17 6.13 10.24
CA GLU A 27 -0.80 5.05 10.35
C GLU A 27 -0.31 3.78 9.67
N VAL A 28 0.23 3.93 8.47
CA VAL A 28 0.73 2.78 7.72
C VAL A 28 1.91 2.13 8.43
N ARG A 29 2.79 2.94 9.00
CA ARG A 29 3.92 2.38 9.74
C ARG A 29 3.47 1.62 10.96
N ASP A 30 2.47 2.15 11.67
CA ASP A 30 1.93 1.45 12.81
C ASP A 30 1.29 0.13 12.39
N MET A 31 0.53 0.15 11.29
CA MET A 31 -0.04 -1.07 10.77
C MET A 31 1.04 -2.09 10.43
N ALA A 32 2.13 -1.61 9.82
CA ALA A 32 3.22 -2.51 9.44
C ALA A 32 3.89 -3.13 10.66
N ARG A 33 4.06 -2.34 11.71
CA ARG A 33 4.67 -2.87 12.94
C ARG A 33 3.83 -3.97 13.56
N ARG A 34 2.52 -3.84 13.48
CA ARG A 34 1.59 -4.78 14.12
C ARG A 34 1.21 -5.94 13.25
N ALA A 35 1.51 -5.86 11.95
CA ALA A 35 1.05 -6.90 11.02
C ALA A 35 1.78 -8.21 11.30
N ARG A 36 1.04 -9.30 11.17
CA ARG A 36 1.61 -10.62 11.35
C ARG A 36 2.43 -11.06 10.18
N SER A 37 2.10 -10.55 9.00
CA SER A 37 2.77 -10.99 7.77
C SER A 37 2.58 -9.91 6.73
N VAL A 38 3.33 -10.05 5.65
CA VAL A 38 3.20 -9.15 4.52
C VAL A 38 1.82 -9.27 3.90
N ASN A 39 1.30 -10.49 3.80
CA ASN A 39 -0.03 -10.70 3.24
C ASN A 39 -1.11 -9.99 4.05
N ALA A 40 -1.02 -10.09 5.38
CA ALA A 40 -2.00 -9.43 6.23
C ALA A 40 -1.93 -7.93 6.06
N LEU A 41 -0.72 -7.39 5.98
CA LEU A 41 -0.54 -5.95 5.77
C LEU A 41 -1.06 -5.52 4.42
N ALA A 42 -0.84 -6.33 3.39
CA ALA A 42 -1.35 -6.01 2.05
C ALA A 42 -2.86 -5.89 2.06
N ASP A 43 -3.54 -6.81 2.74
CA ASP A 43 -5.00 -6.75 2.84
C ASP A 43 -5.45 -5.50 3.59
N GLN A 44 -4.75 -5.15 4.65
CA GLN A 44 -5.10 -3.98 5.43
C GLN A 44 -4.91 -2.69 4.64
N LEU A 45 -3.83 -2.59 3.87
CA LEU A 45 -3.58 -1.42 3.05
C LEU A 45 -4.65 -1.28 1.98
N LYS A 46 -4.99 -2.38 1.34
CA LYS A 46 -6.02 -2.37 0.31
C LYS A 46 -7.35 -1.90 0.89
N ASP A 47 -7.73 -2.46 2.03
CA ASP A 47 -8.98 -2.07 2.66
C ASP A 47 -8.99 -0.59 3.04
N MET A 48 -7.88 -0.12 3.59
CA MET A 48 -7.79 1.28 4.00
C MET A 48 -7.99 2.22 2.82
N ILE A 49 -7.33 1.93 1.71
CA ILE A 49 -7.42 2.80 0.54
C ILE A 49 -8.81 2.72 -0.07
N HIS A 50 -9.39 1.52 -0.15
CA HIS A 50 -10.73 1.38 -0.71
C HIS A 50 -11.77 2.10 0.15
N GLU A 51 -11.60 2.07 1.46
CA GLU A 51 -12.52 2.77 2.35
C GLU A 51 -12.39 4.28 2.25
N ALA A 52 -11.18 4.74 1.98
CA ALA A 52 -10.93 6.18 1.86
C ALA A 52 -11.34 6.73 0.50
N ALA A 53 -11.57 5.88 -0.47
CA ALA A 53 -11.90 6.32 -1.81
C ALA A 53 -13.25 7.01 -1.84
N PRO A 54 -13.39 8.07 -2.63
CA PRO A 54 -14.67 8.77 -2.70
C PRO A 54 -15.72 7.93 -3.42
N ASP A 55 -16.97 8.18 -3.07
CA ASP A 55 -18.09 7.54 -3.73
C ASP A 55 -18.41 8.35 -4.98
N LEU A 56 -18.03 7.82 -6.13
CA LEU A 56 -18.21 8.50 -7.41
C LEU A 56 -19.46 8.04 -8.15
N GLY A 57 -20.24 7.18 -7.53
CA GLY A 57 -21.46 6.67 -8.13
C GLY A 57 -21.16 5.85 -9.37
N ALA A 58 -22.16 5.72 -10.22
CA ALA A 58 -22.01 5.01 -11.49
C ALA A 58 -21.52 6.00 -12.52
N SER A 59 -20.21 6.10 -12.70
CA SER A 59 -19.64 7.10 -13.59
C SER A 59 -18.34 6.56 -14.19
N CYS A 60 -17.87 7.25 -15.23
CA CYS A 60 -16.58 6.86 -15.79
C CYS A 60 -15.45 7.08 -14.79
N PHE A 61 -15.62 8.02 -13.88
CA PHE A 61 -14.60 8.25 -12.86
C PHE A 61 -14.50 7.06 -11.90
N ALA A 62 -15.63 6.48 -11.54
CA ALA A 62 -15.62 5.28 -10.70
C ALA A 62 -14.93 4.13 -11.41
N ASP A 63 -15.23 3.96 -12.70
CA ASP A 63 -14.60 2.89 -13.47
C ASP A 63 -13.09 3.07 -13.54
N LEU A 64 -12.65 4.33 -13.79
CA LEU A 64 -11.22 4.61 -13.88
C LEU A 64 -10.54 4.40 -12.54
N LEU A 65 -11.18 4.85 -11.46
CA LEU A 65 -10.60 4.67 -10.13
C LEU A 65 -10.48 3.20 -9.79
N ASN A 66 -11.53 2.42 -10.04
CA ASN A 66 -11.50 1.00 -9.72
C ASN A 66 -10.46 0.27 -10.57
N ALA A 67 -10.33 0.64 -11.83
CA ALA A 67 -9.32 0.04 -12.69
C ALA A 67 -7.92 0.34 -12.17
N ALA A 68 -7.69 1.60 -11.78
CA ALA A 68 -6.38 1.98 -11.26
C ALA A 68 -6.05 1.25 -9.97
N LEU A 69 -7.02 1.19 -9.05
CA LEU A 69 -6.79 0.48 -7.80
C LEU A 69 -6.58 -1.01 -8.02
N GLY A 70 -7.19 -1.55 -9.07
CA GLY A 70 -6.96 -2.95 -9.42
C GLY A 70 -5.56 -3.24 -9.90
N GLU A 71 -4.83 -2.21 -10.36
CA GLU A 71 -3.47 -2.38 -10.81
C GLU A 71 -2.43 -2.24 -9.70
N VAL A 72 -2.83 -1.75 -8.54
CA VAL A 72 -1.90 -1.58 -7.43
C VAL A 72 -1.44 -2.94 -6.92
N ASP A 73 -0.15 -3.11 -6.81
CA ASP A 73 0.43 -4.33 -6.25
C ASP A 73 0.54 -4.13 -4.74
N TRP A 74 -0.51 -4.51 -4.05
CA TRP A 74 -0.60 -4.29 -2.60
C TRP A 74 0.46 -5.09 -1.85
N TYR A 75 0.81 -6.26 -2.36
CA TYR A 75 1.83 -7.08 -1.73
C TYR A 75 3.20 -6.40 -1.83
N GLU A 76 3.53 -5.89 -3.00
CA GLU A 76 4.81 -5.21 -3.19
C GLU A 76 4.94 -4.04 -2.23
N MET A 77 3.86 -3.25 -2.12
CA MET A 77 3.87 -2.09 -1.24
C MET A 77 3.97 -2.52 0.23
N ALA A 78 3.17 -3.53 0.59
CA ALA A 78 3.18 -4.03 1.96
C ALA A 78 4.55 -4.59 2.34
N GLU A 79 5.19 -5.27 1.40
CA GLU A 79 6.51 -5.84 1.65
C GLU A 79 7.52 -4.74 1.99
N SER A 80 7.44 -3.64 1.27
CA SER A 80 8.33 -2.52 1.53
C SER A 80 8.13 -1.95 2.93
N TYR A 81 6.89 -1.70 3.32
CA TYR A 81 6.62 -1.17 4.65
C TYR A 81 6.95 -2.17 5.74
N TYR A 82 6.62 -3.42 5.51
CA TYR A 82 6.86 -4.46 6.49
C TYR A 82 8.35 -4.59 6.78
N GLU A 83 9.15 -4.60 5.72
CA GLU A 83 10.59 -4.74 5.89
C GLU A 83 11.19 -3.53 6.60
N GLU A 84 10.69 -2.34 6.30
CA GLU A 84 11.18 -1.14 6.97
C GLU A 84 10.94 -1.20 8.48
N GLU A 85 9.75 -1.61 8.87
CA GLU A 85 9.39 -1.60 10.28
C GLU A 85 9.92 -2.80 11.03
N HIS A 86 10.35 -3.83 10.32
CA HIS A 86 10.91 -5.03 10.95
C HIS A 86 12.37 -5.22 10.60
N GLU A 87 13.03 -4.18 10.07
CA GLU A 87 14.40 -4.37 9.63
C GLU A 87 15.36 -4.61 10.79
N ASP A 88 14.97 -4.19 12.00
CA ASP A 88 15.79 -4.44 13.18
C ASP A 88 15.62 -5.85 13.72
N ASP A 89 14.62 -6.56 13.23
CA ASP A 89 14.40 -7.93 13.66
C ASP A 89 15.45 -8.82 13.03
N GLU A 90 16.03 -9.70 13.84
CA GLU A 90 17.00 -10.64 13.31
C GLU A 90 16.31 -11.67 12.44
N PRO A 91 16.83 -11.93 11.24
CA PRO A 91 16.27 -13.02 10.44
C PRO A 91 16.52 -14.32 11.16
N GLU A 92 15.55 -15.13 11.17
CA GLU A 92 15.72 -16.40 11.80
C GLU A 92 16.53 -17.29 10.96
N GLU A 93 16.66 -17.08 10.23
CA GLU A 93 17.21 -17.78 9.51
C GLU A 93 17.94 -17.94 9.07
N GLU A 94 18.14 -17.84 8.91
CA GLU A 94 18.57 -17.97 8.69
C GLU A 94 18.80 -18.51 8.50
#